data_370790f07fd3dc0b8ebf611aa66e3d10
#
_entry.id   370790f07fd3dc0b8ebf611aa66e3d10
#
_cell.length_a   1.000
_cell.length_b   1.000
_cell.length_c   1.000
_cell.angle_alpha   90.00
_cell.angle_beta   90.00
_cell.angle_gamma   90.00
#
_symmetry.space_group_name_H-M   'P 1'
#
loop_
_entity.id
_entity.type
_entity.pdbx_description
1 polymer ?
#
loop_
_entity_poly.entity_id
_entity_poly.type
_entity_poly.pdbx_seq_one_letter_code
_entity_poly.pdbx_strand_id
1 'polypeptide(L)'
;MLAASAWASALPPAEFDRVVAETVVRTHPAGGLVCRKGETVDHWVGVVDGLVKMANVSVEGKPMSFTGIGTGGWFGEGSLLKDEPRRYDIVALRESQIAYMPRATFARLLDSNFAFNRFLIVQLNERLGQFIAMIEHGRLLGPEARLARVLAGLFNPVLYPGIGSSLPVSQEELGQLVGLSRQ
;
A
#
# COMPACT_ATOMS: atom_id res chain seq x y z
N MET A 1 15.69 5.40 2.25
CA MET A 1 14.39 5.14 1.75
C MET A 1 13.25 5.64 2.65
N LEU A 2 13.19 5.33 3.95
CA LEU A 2 12.22 6.02 4.83
C LEU A 2 12.34 7.54 4.70
N ALA A 3 13.56 8.07 4.53
CA ALA A 3 13.81 9.50 4.28
C ALA A 3 13.16 10.05 2.98
N ALA A 4 12.84 9.20 2.01
CA ALA A 4 12.16 9.59 0.78
C ALA A 4 10.63 9.58 0.92
N SER A 5 10.09 9.11 2.05
CA SER A 5 8.65 9.16 2.32
C SER A 5 8.22 10.62 2.53
N ALA A 6 7.11 11.01 1.90
CA ALA A 6 6.61 12.39 1.98
C ALA A 6 6.35 12.87 3.42
N TRP A 7 5.97 11.96 4.32
CA TRP A 7 5.80 12.26 5.73
C TRP A 7 7.12 12.48 6.48
N ALA A 8 8.21 11.82 6.04
CA ALA A 8 9.49 11.87 6.72
C ALA A 8 10.15 13.26 6.63
N SER A 9 10.00 13.93 5.48
CA SER A 9 10.53 15.28 5.27
C SER A 9 9.89 16.35 6.18
N ALA A 10 8.75 16.02 6.77
CA ALA A 10 8.02 16.90 7.68
C ALA A 10 8.41 16.71 9.16
N LEU A 11 9.27 15.73 9.47
CA LEU A 11 9.72 15.45 10.83
C LEU A 11 11.01 16.22 11.17
N PRO A 12 11.15 16.69 12.42
CA PRO A 12 12.44 17.12 12.95
C PRO A 12 13.46 15.96 12.86
N PRO A 13 14.77 16.23 12.63
CA PRO A 13 15.78 15.18 12.47
C PRO A 13 15.82 14.14 13.58
N ALA A 14 15.78 14.58 14.83
CA ALA A 14 15.80 13.69 16.01
C ALA A 14 14.55 12.76 16.05
N GLU A 15 13.39 13.27 15.66
CA GLU A 15 12.17 12.47 15.57
C GLU A 15 12.24 11.46 14.43
N PHE A 16 12.79 11.86 13.29
CA PHE A 16 13.02 10.97 12.16
C PHE A 16 13.97 9.83 12.53
N ASP A 17 15.11 10.13 13.17
CA ASP A 17 16.09 9.13 13.63
C ASP A 17 15.44 8.11 14.57
N ARG A 18 14.59 8.59 15.48
CA ARG A 18 13.83 7.74 16.38
C ARG A 18 12.86 6.81 15.63
N VAL A 19 12.11 7.34 14.66
CA VAL A 19 11.20 6.54 13.81
C VAL A 19 11.97 5.47 13.05
N VAL A 20 13.14 5.81 12.50
CA VAL A 20 14.01 4.85 11.79
C VAL A 20 14.47 3.73 12.73
N ALA A 21 14.91 4.07 13.93
CA ALA A 21 15.37 3.09 14.93
C ALA A 21 14.25 2.14 15.40
N GLU A 22 12.99 2.62 15.44
CA GLU A 22 11.84 1.84 15.87
C GLU A 22 11.22 1.01 14.71
N THR A 23 11.52 1.32 13.45
CA THR A 23 10.94 0.66 12.26
C THR A 23 11.78 -0.52 11.81
N VAL A 24 11.15 -1.68 11.66
CA VAL A 24 11.81 -2.91 11.18
C VAL A 24 11.53 -3.10 9.69
N VAL A 25 12.56 -3.50 8.92
CA VAL A 25 12.39 -3.88 7.51
C VAL A 25 12.56 -5.40 7.37
N ARG A 26 11.64 -6.04 6.63
CA ARG A 26 11.68 -7.47 6.34
C ARG A 26 11.55 -7.71 4.84
N THR A 27 12.23 -8.75 4.34
CA THR A 27 12.11 -9.20 2.96
C THR A 27 11.05 -10.30 2.87
N HIS A 28 10.15 -10.16 1.90
CA HIS A 28 9.13 -11.16 1.56
C HIS A 28 9.39 -11.68 0.15
N PRO A 29 9.43 -13.01 -0.06
CA PRO A 29 9.59 -13.58 -1.40
C PRO A 29 8.32 -13.35 -2.24
N ALA A 30 8.43 -13.54 -3.55
CA ALA A 30 7.28 -13.55 -4.45
C ALA A 30 6.23 -14.58 -3.97
N GLY A 31 4.95 -14.19 -3.95
CA GLY A 31 3.85 -14.97 -3.39
C GLY A 31 3.76 -14.94 -1.87
N GLY A 32 4.73 -14.37 -1.18
CA GLY A 32 4.76 -14.28 0.28
C GLY A 32 3.64 -13.40 0.83
N LEU A 33 3.01 -13.88 1.92
CA LEU A 33 1.99 -13.13 2.64
C LEU A 33 2.68 -12.10 3.56
N VAL A 34 2.37 -10.82 3.35
CA VAL A 34 2.86 -9.70 4.17
C VAL A 34 1.92 -9.44 5.34
N CYS A 35 0.62 -9.47 5.09
CA CYS A 35 -0.42 -9.27 6.08
C CYS A 35 -1.64 -10.12 5.74
N ARG A 36 -2.32 -10.63 6.76
CA ARG A 36 -3.54 -11.45 6.59
C ARG A 36 -4.78 -10.70 7.06
N LYS A 37 -5.87 -10.88 6.31
CA LYS A 37 -7.21 -10.43 6.72
C LYS A 37 -7.59 -11.06 8.07
N GLY A 38 -8.17 -10.26 8.96
CA GLY A 38 -8.60 -10.69 10.30
C GLY A 38 -7.52 -10.63 11.37
N GLU A 39 -6.26 -10.43 11.00
CA GLU A 39 -5.18 -10.24 11.99
C GLU A 39 -5.26 -8.86 12.66
N THR A 40 -4.83 -8.81 13.92
CA THR A 40 -4.61 -7.57 14.66
C THR A 40 -3.57 -6.70 13.94
N VAL A 41 -3.77 -5.40 13.93
CA VAL A 41 -2.87 -4.46 13.25
C VAL A 41 -1.98 -3.76 14.26
N ASP A 42 -0.74 -4.21 14.38
CA ASP A 42 0.25 -3.66 15.30
C ASP A 42 1.28 -2.75 14.62
N HIS A 43 1.21 -2.65 13.29
CA HIS A 43 2.17 -1.87 12.50
C HIS A 43 1.48 -1.13 11.36
N TRP A 44 1.94 0.10 11.12
CA TRP A 44 1.77 0.77 9.84
C TRP A 44 2.81 0.24 8.87
N VAL A 45 2.41 -0.10 7.66
CA VAL A 45 3.24 -0.89 6.74
C VAL A 45 3.55 -0.11 5.49
N GLY A 46 4.83 -0.10 5.09
CA GLY A 46 5.31 0.59 3.90
C GLY A 46 6.11 -0.30 2.96
N VAL A 47 5.93 -0.13 1.66
CA VAL A 47 6.74 -0.80 0.64
C VAL A 47 8.03 -0.04 0.43
N VAL A 48 9.11 -0.61 0.89
CA VAL A 48 10.48 -0.10 0.80
C VAL A 48 11.00 -0.23 -0.63
N ASP A 49 10.86 -1.41 -1.16
CA ASP A 49 11.15 -1.78 -2.53
C ASP A 49 10.26 -2.94 -2.92
N GLY A 50 9.86 -3.00 -4.19
CA GLY A 50 9.06 -4.07 -4.71
C GLY A 50 7.63 -3.68 -5.09
N LEU A 51 6.77 -4.69 -5.16
CA LEU A 51 5.36 -4.55 -5.54
C LEU A 51 4.53 -5.58 -4.78
N VAL A 52 3.51 -5.10 -4.06
CA VAL A 52 2.55 -5.97 -3.38
C VAL A 52 1.15 -5.72 -3.91
N LYS A 53 0.26 -6.69 -3.77
CA LYS A 53 -1.17 -6.53 -4.08
C LYS A 53 -2.01 -6.56 -2.81
N MET A 54 -3.01 -5.69 -2.78
CA MET A 54 -4.11 -5.75 -1.84
C MET A 54 -5.18 -6.66 -2.41
N ALA A 55 -5.51 -7.72 -1.70
CA ALA A 55 -6.41 -8.76 -2.20
C ALA A 55 -7.37 -9.25 -1.12
N ASN A 56 -8.37 -9.98 -1.56
CA ASN A 56 -9.28 -10.72 -0.70
C ASN A 56 -9.71 -12.01 -1.42
N VAL A 57 -10.38 -12.88 -0.69
CA VAL A 57 -11.06 -14.04 -1.28
C VAL A 57 -12.56 -13.80 -1.12
N SER A 58 -13.33 -13.97 -2.20
CA SER A 58 -14.80 -13.86 -2.14
C SER A 58 -15.39 -15.01 -1.31
N VAL A 59 -16.68 -14.91 -1.00
CA VAL A 59 -17.42 -15.96 -0.30
C VAL A 59 -17.39 -17.29 -1.07
N GLU A 60 -17.33 -17.22 -2.42
CA GLU A 60 -17.23 -18.41 -3.29
C GLU A 60 -15.77 -18.89 -3.47
N GLY A 61 -14.81 -18.37 -2.70
CA GLY A 61 -13.41 -18.78 -2.78
C GLY A 61 -12.63 -18.19 -3.96
N LYS A 62 -13.19 -17.22 -4.71
CA LYS A 62 -12.50 -16.59 -5.85
C LYS A 62 -11.56 -15.48 -5.39
N PRO A 63 -10.31 -15.45 -5.87
CA PRO A 63 -9.40 -14.36 -5.54
C PRO A 63 -9.88 -13.04 -6.16
N MET A 64 -9.85 -11.98 -5.37
CA MET A 64 -10.18 -10.61 -5.77
C MET A 64 -8.99 -9.71 -5.47
N SER A 65 -8.41 -9.09 -6.49
CA SER A 65 -7.40 -8.05 -6.32
C SER A 65 -8.07 -6.68 -6.35
N PHE A 66 -7.72 -5.83 -5.38
CA PHE A 66 -8.24 -4.47 -5.30
C PHE A 66 -7.30 -3.48 -5.98
N THR A 67 -6.01 -3.52 -5.62
CA THR A 67 -4.99 -2.61 -6.16
C THR A 67 -3.60 -3.17 -5.93
N GLY A 68 -2.63 -2.67 -6.70
CA GLY A 68 -1.21 -2.80 -6.40
C GLY A 68 -0.73 -1.69 -5.47
N ILE A 69 0.30 -1.97 -4.71
CA ILE A 69 1.01 -1.00 -3.87
C ILE A 69 2.49 -1.14 -4.19
N GLY A 70 3.05 -0.11 -4.78
CA GLY A 70 4.45 -0.08 -5.18
C GLY A 70 5.35 0.62 -4.18
N THR A 71 6.62 0.73 -4.54
CA THR A 71 7.67 1.38 -3.75
C THR A 71 7.24 2.78 -3.30
N GLY A 72 7.44 3.08 -2.03
CA GLY A 72 7.05 4.33 -1.38
C GLY A 72 5.62 4.35 -0.85
N GLY A 73 4.79 3.35 -1.20
CA GLY A 73 3.40 3.25 -0.72
C GLY A 73 3.31 2.77 0.72
N TRP A 74 2.45 3.42 1.51
CA TRP A 74 2.13 3.04 2.88
C TRP A 74 0.66 2.65 3.00
N PHE A 75 0.34 1.69 3.88
CA PHE A 75 -1.02 1.16 4.03
C PHE A 75 -1.29 0.61 5.44
N GLY A 76 -2.57 0.38 5.77
CA GLY A 76 -3.01 -0.18 7.04
C GLY A 76 -3.37 0.88 8.09
N GLU A 77 -3.26 2.16 7.76
CA GLU A 77 -3.62 3.28 8.62
C GLU A 77 -5.08 3.22 9.10
N GLY A 78 -6.00 2.82 8.22
CA GLY A 78 -7.42 2.76 8.56
C GLY A 78 -7.74 1.79 9.69
N SER A 79 -7.08 0.64 9.73
CA SER A 79 -7.25 -0.34 10.81
C SER A 79 -6.55 0.12 12.10
N LEU A 80 -5.38 0.79 11.99
CA LEU A 80 -4.70 1.37 13.15
C LEU A 80 -5.53 2.47 13.81
N LEU A 81 -6.08 3.39 13.00
CA LEU A 81 -6.89 4.52 13.48
C LEU A 81 -8.18 4.10 14.16
N LYS A 82 -8.78 2.98 13.70
CA LYS A 82 -10.08 2.50 14.20
C LYS A 82 -9.97 1.36 15.20
N ASP A 83 -8.75 0.90 15.47
CA ASP A 83 -8.49 -0.28 16.30
C ASP A 83 -9.26 -1.52 15.84
N GLU A 84 -9.27 -1.76 14.51
CA GLU A 84 -10.00 -2.86 13.88
C GLU A 84 -9.03 -3.90 13.30
N PRO A 85 -9.43 -5.17 13.21
CA PRO A 85 -8.68 -6.17 12.45
C PRO A 85 -8.50 -5.77 10.99
N ARG A 86 -7.44 -6.30 10.37
CA ARG A 86 -7.13 -6.07 8.95
C ARG A 86 -8.27 -6.58 8.07
N ARG A 87 -8.66 -5.78 7.07
CA ARG A 87 -9.81 -6.06 6.20
C ARG A 87 -9.47 -6.76 4.90
N TYR A 88 -8.17 -6.95 4.61
CA TYR A 88 -7.65 -7.53 3.37
C TYR A 88 -6.31 -8.21 3.59
N ASP A 89 -5.95 -9.09 2.64
CA ASP A 89 -4.63 -9.67 2.56
C ASP A 89 -3.69 -8.75 1.77
N ILE A 90 -2.41 -8.78 2.11
CA ILE A 90 -1.33 -8.18 1.31
C ILE A 90 -0.37 -9.30 0.92
N VAL A 91 -0.17 -9.46 -0.37
CA VAL A 91 0.69 -10.50 -0.96
C VAL A 91 1.75 -9.85 -1.82
N ALA A 92 3.01 -10.22 -1.63
CA ALA A 92 4.12 -9.78 -2.46
C ALA A 92 4.01 -10.38 -3.88
N LEU A 93 4.05 -9.55 -4.92
CA LEU A 93 4.04 -10.02 -6.31
C LEU A 93 5.42 -10.44 -6.79
N ARG A 94 6.45 -9.84 -6.21
CA ARG A 94 7.87 -10.15 -6.36
C ARG A 94 8.56 -10.10 -5.00
N GLU A 95 9.84 -10.45 -4.93
CA GLU A 95 10.61 -10.16 -3.74
C GLU A 95 10.48 -8.69 -3.38
N SER A 96 10.08 -8.41 -2.14
CA SER A 96 9.73 -7.07 -1.69
C SER A 96 10.26 -6.81 -0.29
N GLN A 97 10.84 -5.64 -0.07
CA GLN A 97 11.26 -5.15 1.23
C GLN A 97 10.12 -4.31 1.84
N ILE A 98 9.71 -4.67 3.03
CA ILE A 98 8.55 -4.10 3.71
C ILE A 98 8.97 -3.51 5.05
N ALA A 99 8.64 -2.25 5.26
CA ALA A 99 8.83 -1.54 6.52
C ALA A 99 7.62 -1.74 7.43
N TYR A 100 7.88 -2.00 8.71
CA TYR A 100 6.88 -2.18 9.76
C TYR A 100 7.13 -1.13 10.85
N MET A 101 6.37 -0.03 10.81
CA MET A 101 6.39 0.99 11.83
C MET A 101 5.45 0.59 12.97
N PRO A 102 5.91 0.48 14.22
CA PRO A 102 5.06 0.07 15.33
C PRO A 102 3.85 1.00 15.53
N ARG A 103 2.73 0.44 15.99
CA ARG A 103 1.51 1.19 16.35
C ARG A 103 1.80 2.37 17.28
N ALA A 104 2.67 2.16 18.29
CA ALA A 104 3.03 3.21 19.24
C ALA A 104 3.74 4.38 18.57
N THR A 105 4.64 4.11 17.60
CA THR A 105 5.33 5.13 16.82
C THR A 105 4.35 5.89 15.93
N PHE A 106 3.46 5.17 15.23
CA PHE A 106 2.40 5.77 14.42
C PHE A 106 1.49 6.67 15.27
N ALA A 107 1.01 6.20 16.42
CA ALA A 107 0.16 6.98 17.32
C ALA A 107 0.88 8.24 17.83
N ARG A 108 2.15 8.11 18.25
CA ARG A 108 2.96 9.26 18.68
C ARG A 108 3.08 10.32 17.58
N LEU A 109 3.33 9.93 16.32
CA LEU A 109 3.38 10.87 15.20
C LEU A 109 2.02 11.52 14.95
N LEU A 110 0.94 10.75 15.05
CA LEU A 110 -0.43 11.23 14.89
C LEU A 110 -0.77 12.30 15.95
N ASP A 111 -0.37 12.08 17.20
CA ASP A 111 -0.70 12.95 18.31
C ASP A 111 0.17 14.23 18.36
N SER A 112 1.39 14.17 17.85
CA SER A 112 2.38 15.23 18.02
C SER A 112 2.76 15.99 16.75
N ASN A 113 2.44 15.47 15.54
CA ASN A 113 2.93 16.05 14.30
C ASN A 113 1.81 16.41 13.32
N PHE A 114 1.52 17.70 13.21
CA PHE A 114 0.46 18.21 12.32
C PHE A 114 0.74 17.92 10.83
N ALA A 115 1.99 17.96 10.40
CA ALA A 115 2.34 17.68 9.01
C ALA A 115 2.16 16.19 8.65
N PHE A 116 2.44 15.29 9.61
CA PHE A 116 2.13 13.88 9.47
C PHE A 116 0.61 13.63 9.33
N ASN A 117 -0.20 14.30 10.16
CA ASN A 117 -1.66 14.24 10.04
C ASN A 117 -2.16 14.71 8.68
N ARG A 118 -1.63 15.84 8.20
CA ARG A 118 -1.97 16.37 6.88
C ARG A 118 -1.60 15.39 5.76
N PHE A 119 -0.42 14.77 5.86
CA PHE A 119 0.00 13.72 4.92
C PHE A 119 -1.02 12.56 4.89
N LEU A 120 -1.43 12.04 6.06
CA LEU A 120 -2.42 10.95 6.15
C LEU A 120 -3.76 11.33 5.53
N ILE A 121 -4.24 12.55 5.79
CA ILE A 121 -5.49 13.06 5.20
C ILE A 121 -5.40 13.08 3.67
N VAL A 122 -4.30 13.62 3.12
CA VAL A 122 -4.07 13.65 1.67
C VAL A 122 -4.01 12.24 1.10
N GLN A 123 -3.24 11.35 1.71
CA GLN A 123 -3.12 9.94 1.29
C GLN A 123 -4.47 9.22 1.30
N LEU A 124 -5.29 9.42 2.34
CA LEU A 124 -6.63 8.82 2.43
C LEU A 124 -7.57 9.36 1.34
N ASN A 125 -7.53 10.65 1.03
CA ASN A 125 -8.33 11.25 -0.03
C ASN A 125 -7.91 10.75 -1.43
N GLU A 126 -6.61 10.66 -1.70
CA GLU A 126 -6.11 10.09 -2.96
C GLU A 126 -6.55 8.63 -3.12
N ARG A 127 -6.48 7.85 -2.05
CA ARG A 127 -6.92 6.46 -2.06
C ARG A 127 -8.43 6.34 -2.25
N LEU A 128 -9.22 7.21 -1.61
CA LEU A 128 -10.66 7.28 -1.82
C LEU A 128 -11.00 7.60 -3.28
N GLY A 129 -10.33 8.59 -3.88
CA GLY A 129 -10.47 8.93 -5.30
C GLY A 129 -10.14 7.75 -6.22
N GLN A 130 -9.06 7.03 -5.92
CA GLN A 130 -8.67 5.82 -6.65
C GLN A 130 -9.76 4.73 -6.58
N PHE A 131 -10.35 4.49 -5.41
CA PHE A 131 -11.43 3.50 -5.26
C PHE A 131 -12.74 3.94 -5.89
N ILE A 132 -13.10 5.21 -5.82
CA ILE A 132 -14.28 5.75 -6.53
C ILE A 132 -14.12 5.52 -8.03
N ALA A 133 -12.99 5.89 -8.60
CA ALA A 133 -12.71 5.67 -10.01
C ALA A 133 -12.72 4.17 -10.39
N MET A 134 -12.24 3.28 -9.51
CA MET A 134 -12.28 1.84 -9.72
C MET A 134 -13.73 1.30 -9.76
N ILE A 135 -14.63 1.78 -8.89
CA ILE A 135 -16.04 1.38 -8.86
C ILE A 135 -16.76 1.88 -10.10
N GLU A 136 -16.59 3.16 -10.44
CA GLU A 136 -17.20 3.80 -11.60
C GLU A 136 -16.87 3.05 -12.90
N HIS A 137 -15.60 2.73 -13.08
CA HIS A 137 -15.10 2.14 -14.33
C HIS A 137 -15.14 0.61 -14.34
N GLY A 138 -15.12 -0.04 -13.17
CA GLY A 138 -15.23 -1.49 -13.07
C GLY A 138 -16.57 -2.04 -13.60
N ARG A 139 -17.60 -1.19 -13.62
CA ARG A 139 -18.93 -1.53 -14.14
C ARG A 139 -19.09 -1.26 -15.64
N LEU A 140 -18.25 -0.41 -16.23
CA LEU A 140 -18.45 0.15 -17.56
C LEU A 140 -17.39 -0.27 -18.57
N LEU A 141 -16.23 -0.80 -18.13
CA LEU A 141 -15.06 -0.98 -18.97
C LEU A 141 -14.66 -2.45 -19.15
N GLY A 142 -14.22 -2.77 -20.37
CA GLY A 142 -13.63 -4.07 -20.71
C GLY A 142 -12.26 -4.31 -20.02
N PRO A 143 -11.68 -5.53 -20.19
CA PRO A 143 -10.43 -5.92 -19.54
C PRO A 143 -9.25 -4.98 -19.81
N GLU A 144 -9.10 -4.49 -21.03
CA GLU A 144 -8.02 -3.58 -21.44
C GLU A 144 -8.06 -2.25 -20.70
N ALA A 145 -9.26 -1.67 -20.57
CA ALA A 145 -9.42 -0.41 -19.87
C ALA A 145 -9.25 -0.56 -18.35
N ARG A 146 -9.61 -1.71 -17.79
CA ARG A 146 -9.28 -2.05 -16.39
C ARG A 146 -7.78 -2.16 -16.17
N LEU A 147 -7.07 -2.79 -17.09
CA LEU A 147 -5.61 -2.89 -17.06
C LEU A 147 -4.96 -1.51 -17.12
N ALA A 148 -5.36 -0.68 -18.07
CA ALA A 148 -4.84 0.69 -18.22
C ALA A 148 -5.03 1.52 -16.94
N ARG A 149 -6.14 1.35 -16.24
CA ARG A 149 -6.40 2.02 -14.97
C ARG A 149 -5.56 1.54 -13.81
N VAL A 150 -5.40 0.23 -13.69
CA VAL A 150 -4.52 -0.34 -12.65
C VAL A 150 -3.11 0.21 -12.84
N LEU A 151 -2.62 0.24 -14.09
CA LEU A 151 -1.33 0.84 -14.42
C LEU A 151 -1.29 2.33 -14.05
N ALA A 152 -2.28 3.11 -14.49
CA ALA A 152 -2.35 4.55 -14.16
C ALA A 152 -2.37 4.79 -12.64
N GLY A 153 -3.09 3.94 -11.88
CA GLY A 153 -3.13 4.01 -10.43
C GLY A 153 -1.77 3.77 -9.77
N LEU A 154 -0.93 2.90 -10.34
CA LEU A 154 0.43 2.64 -9.84
C LEU A 154 1.39 3.81 -10.07
N PHE A 155 1.11 4.69 -11.02
CA PHE A 155 1.89 5.91 -11.25
C PHE A 155 1.39 7.12 -10.45
N ASN A 156 0.49 6.91 -9.46
CA ASN A 156 0.06 8.01 -8.60
C ASN A 156 1.23 8.50 -7.72
N PRO A 157 1.70 9.75 -7.88
CA PRO A 157 2.90 10.24 -7.21
C PRO A 157 2.69 10.51 -5.72
N VAL A 158 1.43 10.63 -5.27
CA VAL A 158 1.09 10.82 -3.86
C VAL A 158 1.09 9.49 -3.12
N LEU A 159 0.49 8.46 -3.73
CA LEU A 159 0.38 7.13 -3.11
C LEU A 159 1.67 6.31 -3.24
N TYR A 160 2.39 6.46 -4.36
CA TYR A 160 3.56 5.63 -4.71
C TYR A 160 4.71 6.49 -5.23
N PRO A 161 5.27 7.39 -4.41
CA PRO A 161 6.29 8.36 -4.86
C PRO A 161 7.60 7.69 -5.31
N GLY A 162 7.86 6.44 -4.90
CA GLY A 162 9.06 5.70 -5.28
C GLY A 162 9.00 5.05 -6.67
N ILE A 163 7.85 5.06 -7.36
CA ILE A 163 7.73 4.46 -8.70
C ILE A 163 8.29 5.38 -9.78
N GLY A 164 8.17 6.70 -9.64
CA GLY A 164 8.66 7.66 -10.64
C GLY A 164 7.94 7.51 -11.98
N SER A 165 8.70 7.54 -13.09
CA SER A 165 8.17 7.46 -14.46
C SER A 165 8.29 6.06 -15.09
N SER A 166 8.86 5.09 -14.39
CA SER A 166 9.08 3.74 -14.91
C SER A 166 8.71 2.70 -13.86
N LEU A 167 7.87 1.76 -14.25
CA LEU A 167 7.48 0.63 -13.41
C LEU A 167 7.83 -0.67 -14.17
N PRO A 168 8.90 -1.37 -13.79
CA PRO A 168 9.18 -2.69 -14.33
C PRO A 168 8.13 -3.68 -13.77
N VAL A 169 7.13 -4.04 -14.57
CA VAL A 169 6.06 -4.96 -14.20
C VAL A 169 5.92 -6.04 -15.28
N SER A 170 5.86 -7.31 -14.87
CA SER A 170 5.69 -8.43 -15.78
C SER A 170 4.20 -8.60 -16.17
N GLN A 171 3.93 -9.30 -17.28
CA GLN A 171 2.57 -9.65 -17.68
C GLN A 171 1.85 -10.50 -16.62
N GLU A 172 2.58 -11.34 -15.92
CA GLU A 172 2.03 -12.15 -14.84
C GLU A 172 1.56 -11.30 -13.65
N GLU A 173 2.39 -10.37 -13.21
CA GLU A 173 2.04 -9.42 -12.15
C GLU A 173 0.83 -8.57 -12.53
N LEU A 174 0.78 -8.08 -13.78
CA LEU A 174 -0.37 -7.36 -14.31
C LEU A 174 -1.64 -8.23 -14.30
N GLY A 175 -1.56 -9.47 -14.77
CA GLY A 175 -2.66 -10.42 -14.71
C GLY A 175 -3.18 -10.61 -13.28
N GLN A 176 -2.27 -10.78 -12.31
CA GLN A 176 -2.63 -10.90 -10.90
C GLN A 176 -3.27 -9.65 -10.31
N LEU A 177 -2.84 -8.45 -10.74
CA LEU A 177 -3.41 -7.17 -10.29
C LEU A 177 -4.83 -6.93 -10.83
N VAL A 178 -5.11 -7.36 -12.06
CA VAL A 178 -6.41 -7.16 -12.73
C VAL A 178 -7.37 -8.30 -12.48
N GLY A 179 -6.91 -9.39 -11.88
CA GLY A 179 -7.70 -10.59 -11.65
C GLY A 179 -8.00 -11.36 -12.97
N LEU A 180 -7.11 -11.24 -13.96
CA LEU A 180 -7.19 -12.01 -15.21
C LEU A 180 -6.29 -13.26 -15.08
N SER A 181 -6.87 -14.45 -15.32
CA SER A 181 -6.10 -15.66 -15.51
C SER A 181 -5.47 -15.66 -16.90
N ARG A 182 -4.29 -16.27 -17.05
CA ARG A 182 -3.78 -16.67 -18.38
C ARG A 182 -4.80 -17.64 -18.98
N GLN A 183 -5.37 -17.30 -20.12
CA GLN A 183 -5.97 -18.28 -21.03
C GLN A 183 -4.89 -18.87 -21.90
#